data_906f8517e8e977cd6bae7f8732f3818f
#
_entry.id   906f8517e8e977cd6bae7f8732f3818f
#
_cell.length_a   1.000
_cell.length_b   1.000
_cell.length_c   1.000
_cell.angle_alpha   90.00
_cell.angle_beta   90.00
_cell.angle_gamma   90.00
#
_symmetry.space_group_name_H-M   'P 1'
#
loop_
_entity.id
_entity.type
_entity.pdbx_description
1 polymer ?
#
loop_
_entity_poly.entity_id
_entity_poly.type
_entity_poly.pdbx_seq_one_letter_code
_entity_poly.pdbx_strand_id
1 'polypeptide(L)'
;MKDSRTGSYGIIGLILYFGLLVALLASLPVPVACAAVLCGDPFCKFVASMTINFLPYARPAAQSKSGVVYAPMRVGEIVCGAAFGVLPMLSLFYPPYWLAGLAPFACIAWLIRQMRRRIGGYTGDCCGAAFLLCEGSFYVALVVLYRYYGSGTGAAYLG
;
A
#
# COMPACT_ATOMS: atom_id res chain seq x y z
N MET A 1 -17.29 21.46 -17.68
CA MET A 1 -17.64 20.09 -17.18
C MET A 1 -16.33 19.32 -17.09
N LYS A 2 -15.86 18.95 -15.88
CA LYS A 2 -14.71 18.07 -15.75
C LYS A 2 -15.15 16.68 -16.20
N ASP A 3 -14.56 16.18 -17.29
CA ASP A 3 -14.85 14.86 -17.83
C ASP A 3 -14.41 13.81 -16.80
N SER A 4 -15.37 13.14 -16.19
CA SER A 4 -15.15 12.10 -15.18
C SER A 4 -15.05 10.70 -15.81
N ARG A 5 -14.83 10.63 -17.12
CA ARG A 5 -14.70 9.36 -17.84
C ARG A 5 -13.37 8.73 -17.49
N THR A 6 -13.44 7.59 -16.82
CA THR A 6 -12.28 6.71 -16.64
C THR A 6 -11.90 6.19 -18.02
N GLY A 7 -10.70 6.50 -18.49
CA GLY A 7 -10.24 5.98 -19.78
C GLY A 7 -10.15 4.46 -19.78
N SER A 8 -10.35 3.84 -20.95
CA SER A 8 -10.31 2.37 -21.12
C SER A 8 -9.05 1.74 -20.50
N TYR A 9 -7.90 2.40 -20.61
CA TYR A 9 -6.65 1.94 -19.99
C TYR A 9 -6.71 1.89 -18.47
N GLY A 10 -7.43 2.84 -17.82
CA GLY A 10 -7.61 2.83 -16.37
C GLY A 10 -8.46 1.65 -15.91
N ILE A 11 -9.51 1.32 -16.66
CA ILE A 11 -10.37 0.16 -16.36
C ILE A 11 -9.60 -1.14 -16.52
N ILE A 12 -8.86 -1.31 -17.64
CA ILE A 12 -8.03 -2.49 -17.88
C ILE A 12 -6.98 -2.63 -16.78
N GLY A 13 -6.29 -1.52 -16.43
CA GLY A 13 -5.30 -1.53 -15.35
C GLY A 13 -5.87 -1.96 -14.01
N LEU A 14 -7.10 -1.52 -13.69
CA LEU A 14 -7.77 -1.90 -12.44
C LEU A 14 -8.16 -3.38 -12.42
N ILE A 15 -8.68 -3.91 -13.54
CA ILE A 15 -9.01 -5.34 -13.66
C ILE A 15 -7.76 -6.20 -13.50
N LEU A 16 -6.65 -5.83 -14.17
CA LEU A 16 -5.39 -6.55 -14.07
C LEU A 16 -4.80 -6.47 -12.65
N TYR A 17 -4.91 -5.31 -12.00
CA TYR A 17 -4.48 -5.14 -10.61
C TYR A 17 -5.24 -6.07 -9.65
N PHE A 18 -6.57 -6.06 -9.68
CA PHE A 18 -7.35 -6.95 -8.82
C PHE A 18 -7.14 -8.43 -9.19
N GLY A 19 -7.01 -8.76 -10.46
CA GLY A 19 -6.66 -10.11 -10.90
C GLY A 19 -5.31 -10.57 -10.31
N LEU A 20 -4.31 -9.69 -10.30
CA LEU A 20 -3.02 -9.94 -9.67
C LEU A 20 -3.16 -10.15 -8.15
N LEU A 21 -3.90 -9.29 -7.44
CA LEU A 21 -4.11 -9.44 -6.00
C LEU A 21 -4.76 -10.78 -5.65
N VAL A 22 -5.81 -11.14 -6.38
CA VAL A 22 -6.49 -12.43 -6.19
C VAL A 22 -5.54 -13.60 -6.43
N ALA A 23 -4.74 -13.57 -7.50
CA ALA A 23 -3.76 -14.60 -7.81
C ALA A 23 -2.68 -14.73 -6.74
N LEU A 24 -2.18 -13.60 -6.20
CA LEU A 24 -1.19 -13.59 -5.13
C LEU A 24 -1.76 -14.18 -3.84
N LEU A 25 -2.94 -13.74 -3.41
CA LEU A 25 -3.58 -14.23 -2.19
C LEU A 25 -4.00 -15.70 -2.32
N ALA A 26 -4.51 -16.13 -3.47
CA ALA A 26 -4.85 -17.53 -3.74
C ALA A 26 -3.62 -18.47 -3.75
N SER A 27 -2.41 -17.92 -3.92
CA SER A 27 -1.16 -18.70 -3.85
C SER A 27 -0.67 -18.96 -2.42
N LEU A 28 -1.34 -18.38 -1.41
CA LEU A 28 -1.03 -18.53 0.01
C LEU A 28 -2.06 -19.46 0.70
N PRO A 29 -1.68 -20.17 1.77
CA PRO A 29 -2.66 -20.83 2.62
C PRO A 29 -3.67 -19.82 3.20
N VAL A 30 -4.92 -20.26 3.35
CA VAL A 30 -6.02 -19.40 3.81
C VAL A 30 -5.68 -18.59 5.08
N PRO A 31 -5.10 -19.17 6.15
CA PRO A 31 -4.75 -18.42 7.36
C PRO A 31 -3.73 -17.30 7.06
N VAL A 32 -2.74 -17.58 6.22
CA VAL A 32 -1.69 -16.60 5.84
C VAL A 32 -2.30 -15.51 4.95
N ALA A 33 -3.17 -15.87 4.02
CA ALA A 33 -3.87 -14.91 3.17
C ALA A 33 -4.78 -13.98 3.99
N CYS A 34 -5.53 -14.52 4.95
CA CYS A 34 -6.36 -13.72 5.86
C CYS A 34 -5.50 -12.76 6.71
N ALA A 35 -4.40 -13.25 7.30
CA ALA A 35 -3.47 -12.41 8.04
C ALA A 35 -2.84 -11.34 7.16
N ALA A 36 -2.48 -11.68 5.91
CA ALA A 36 -1.92 -10.74 4.94
C ALA A 36 -2.87 -9.57 4.64
N VAL A 37 -4.15 -9.85 4.42
CA VAL A 37 -5.17 -8.81 4.18
C VAL A 37 -5.37 -7.97 5.44
N LEU A 38 -5.49 -8.61 6.60
CA LEU A 38 -5.70 -7.93 7.88
C LEU A 38 -4.58 -6.95 8.23
N CYS A 39 -3.32 -7.31 7.96
CA CYS A 39 -2.18 -6.46 8.26
C CYS A 39 -1.76 -5.57 7.08
N GLY A 40 -1.85 -6.06 5.84
CA GLY A 40 -1.36 -5.37 4.66
C GLY A 40 -2.14 -4.09 4.35
N ASP A 41 -3.47 -4.14 4.42
CA ASP A 41 -4.33 -3.00 4.14
C ASP A 41 -4.06 -1.80 5.08
N PRO A 42 -4.15 -1.91 6.42
CA PRO A 42 -3.89 -0.79 7.30
C PRO A 42 -2.43 -0.33 7.28
N PHE A 43 -1.48 -1.26 7.14
CA PHE A 43 -0.07 -0.93 7.05
C PHE A 43 0.24 -0.11 5.78
N CYS A 44 -0.24 -0.54 4.62
CA CYS A 44 0.00 0.16 3.36
C CYS A 44 -0.74 1.50 3.29
N LYS A 45 -1.91 1.64 3.91
CA LYS A 45 -2.61 2.91 4.08
C LYS A 45 -1.78 3.88 4.92
N PHE A 46 -1.22 3.42 6.04
CA PHE A 46 -0.34 4.23 6.87
C PHE A 46 0.90 4.68 6.07
N VAL A 47 1.60 3.75 5.39
CA VAL A 47 2.78 4.07 4.57
C VAL A 47 2.44 5.06 3.46
N ALA A 48 1.34 4.86 2.75
CA ALA A 48 0.91 5.75 1.66
C ALA A 48 0.52 7.15 2.18
N SER A 49 -0.09 7.23 3.38
CA SER A 49 -0.48 8.52 3.98
C SER A 49 0.72 9.42 4.29
N MET A 50 1.92 8.84 4.50
CA MET A 50 3.15 9.60 4.70
C MET A 50 3.50 10.52 3.52
N THR A 51 2.98 10.25 2.32
CA THR A 51 3.16 11.13 1.14
C THR A 51 2.81 12.58 1.44
N ILE A 52 1.78 12.82 2.26
CA ILE A 52 1.30 14.15 2.64
C ILE A 52 2.37 14.95 3.42
N ASN A 53 3.20 14.27 4.19
CA ASN A 53 4.27 14.91 4.97
C ASN A 53 5.51 15.25 4.14
N PHE A 54 5.72 14.56 3.01
CA PHE A 54 6.95 14.69 2.21
C PHE A 54 6.77 15.56 0.96
N LEU A 55 5.54 15.78 0.50
CA LEU A 55 5.25 16.49 -0.71
C LEU A 55 4.20 17.59 -0.47
N PRO A 56 4.31 18.76 -1.14
CA PRO A 56 3.26 19.74 -1.16
C PRO A 56 2.10 19.28 -2.07
N TYR A 57 0.91 19.84 -1.86
CA TYR A 57 -0.20 19.60 -2.77
C TYR A 57 0.07 20.28 -4.13
N ALA A 58 -0.02 19.53 -5.23
CA ALA A 58 0.42 19.97 -6.56
C ALA A 58 -0.54 20.94 -7.26
N ARG A 59 -1.79 21.09 -6.77
CA ARG A 59 -2.79 21.97 -7.38
C ARG A 59 -3.19 23.09 -6.42
N PRO A 60 -3.52 24.31 -6.91
CA PRO A 60 -4.13 25.34 -6.07
C PRO A 60 -5.42 24.82 -5.40
N ALA A 61 -5.65 25.19 -4.14
CA ALA A 61 -6.80 24.73 -3.35
C ALA A 61 -8.14 24.95 -4.07
N ALA A 62 -8.28 26.05 -4.84
CA ALA A 62 -9.47 26.36 -5.64
C ALA A 62 -9.75 25.35 -6.77
N GLN A 63 -8.77 24.54 -7.16
CA GLN A 63 -8.91 23.52 -8.22
C GLN A 63 -9.01 22.09 -7.64
N SER A 64 -8.96 21.93 -6.32
CA SER A 64 -9.20 20.65 -5.68
C SER A 64 -10.66 20.21 -5.89
N LYS A 65 -10.88 18.97 -6.33
CA LYS A 65 -12.23 18.43 -6.53
C LYS A 65 -13.06 18.40 -5.24
N SER A 66 -12.41 18.24 -4.10
CA SER A 66 -13.02 18.18 -2.76
C SER A 66 -12.95 19.50 -1.99
N GLY A 67 -12.24 20.53 -2.50
CA GLY A 67 -11.96 21.76 -1.74
C GLY A 67 -11.05 21.55 -0.52
N VAL A 68 -10.63 20.32 -0.27
CA VAL A 68 -9.81 19.94 0.88
C VAL A 68 -8.36 19.82 0.46
N VAL A 69 -7.48 20.57 1.10
CA VAL A 69 -6.03 20.40 1.04
C VAL A 69 -5.61 19.76 2.35
N TYR A 70 -5.00 18.59 2.27
CA TYR A 70 -4.53 17.90 3.46
C TYR A 70 -3.33 18.65 4.06
N ALA A 71 -3.46 19.01 5.34
CA ALA A 71 -2.34 19.53 6.10
C ALA A 71 -1.36 18.39 6.46
N PRO A 72 -0.06 18.67 6.62
CA PRO A 72 0.89 17.69 7.16
C PRO A 72 0.40 17.12 8.49
N MET A 73 0.57 15.82 8.68
CA MET A 73 0.12 15.12 9.88
C MET A 73 0.95 15.54 11.10
N ARG A 74 0.27 15.75 12.22
CA ARG A 74 0.90 16.01 13.52
C ARG A 74 1.52 14.72 14.06
N VAL A 75 2.49 14.85 14.95
CA VAL A 75 3.18 13.71 15.57
C VAL A 75 2.21 12.71 16.19
N GLY A 76 1.17 13.18 16.90
CA GLY A 76 0.15 12.31 17.48
C GLY A 76 -0.63 11.51 16.43
N GLU A 77 -0.94 12.10 15.27
CA GLU A 77 -1.63 11.44 14.16
C GLU A 77 -0.72 10.38 13.51
N ILE A 78 0.58 10.68 13.38
CA ILE A 78 1.58 9.72 12.88
C ILE A 78 1.71 8.54 13.84
N VAL A 79 1.80 8.78 15.15
CA VAL A 79 1.90 7.72 16.16
C VAL A 79 0.65 6.85 16.17
N CYS A 80 -0.52 7.46 16.12
CA CYS A 80 -1.79 6.74 16.04
C CYS A 80 -1.88 5.91 14.75
N GLY A 81 -1.57 6.52 13.60
CA GLY A 81 -1.55 5.82 12.31
C GLY A 81 -0.53 4.69 12.28
N ALA A 82 0.67 4.88 12.87
CA ALA A 82 1.67 3.83 13.00
C ALA A 82 1.19 2.68 13.89
N ALA A 83 0.54 2.99 15.02
CA ALA A 83 -0.01 1.96 15.89
C ALA A 83 -1.03 1.10 15.15
N PHE A 84 -2.04 1.72 14.51
CA PHE A 84 -3.06 0.99 13.75
C PHE A 84 -2.52 0.31 12.49
N GLY A 85 -1.47 0.85 11.88
CA GLY A 85 -0.83 0.25 10.71
C GLY A 85 0.09 -0.92 11.05
N VAL A 86 0.87 -0.81 12.14
CA VAL A 86 1.92 -1.79 12.47
C VAL A 86 1.41 -2.89 13.40
N LEU A 87 0.53 -2.60 14.37
CA LEU A 87 0.03 -3.63 15.29
C LEU A 87 -0.60 -4.85 14.58
N PRO A 88 -1.40 -4.68 13.50
CA PRO A 88 -1.91 -5.83 12.76
C PRO A 88 -0.83 -6.72 12.13
N MET A 89 0.41 -6.21 11.92
CA MET A 89 1.52 -7.04 11.43
C MET A 89 1.86 -8.20 12.39
N LEU A 90 1.50 -8.08 13.67
CA LEU A 90 1.64 -9.17 14.64
C LEU A 90 0.79 -10.40 14.30
N SER A 91 -0.25 -10.24 13.46
CA SER A 91 -1.05 -11.37 12.94
C SER A 91 -0.27 -12.27 11.97
N LEU A 92 0.85 -11.80 11.44
CA LEU A 92 1.80 -12.63 10.70
C LEU A 92 2.68 -13.35 11.73
N PHE A 93 2.26 -14.55 12.15
CA PHE A 93 2.88 -15.33 13.23
C PHE A 93 4.35 -15.72 12.98
N TYR A 94 4.83 -15.66 11.73
CA TYR A 94 6.20 -16.00 11.37
C TYR A 94 7.03 -14.73 11.13
N PRO A 95 8.02 -14.41 12.01
CA PRO A 95 8.79 -13.17 11.95
C PRO A 95 9.43 -12.83 10.60
N PRO A 96 9.98 -13.78 9.81
CA PRO A 96 10.50 -13.49 8.48
C PRO A 96 9.50 -12.84 7.51
N TYR A 97 8.19 -13.07 7.69
CA TYR A 97 7.17 -12.44 6.83
C TYR A 97 7.03 -10.93 7.07
N TRP A 98 7.50 -10.42 8.22
CA TRP A 98 7.53 -8.97 8.49
C TRP A 98 8.46 -8.21 7.53
N LEU A 99 9.44 -8.90 6.94
CA LEU A 99 10.31 -8.32 5.91
C LEU A 99 9.51 -7.87 4.67
N ALA A 100 8.31 -8.43 4.43
CA ALA A 100 7.41 -7.96 3.38
C ALA A 100 7.05 -6.48 3.55
N GLY A 101 7.03 -5.97 4.79
CA GLY A 101 6.79 -4.56 5.08
C GLY A 101 7.85 -3.60 4.52
N LEU A 102 9.02 -4.08 4.15
CA LEU A 102 10.06 -3.24 3.52
C LEU A 102 9.69 -2.85 2.09
N ALA A 103 8.93 -3.69 1.38
CA ALA A 103 8.55 -3.44 -0.02
C ALA A 103 7.66 -2.19 -0.18
N PRO A 104 6.61 -1.95 0.63
CA PRO A 104 5.86 -0.70 0.61
C PRO A 104 6.71 0.54 0.88
N PHE A 105 7.70 0.49 1.78
CA PHE A 105 8.59 1.63 2.03
C PHE A 105 9.46 1.93 0.81
N ALA A 106 10.02 0.93 0.16
CA ALA A 106 10.77 1.11 -1.08
C ALA A 106 9.88 1.65 -2.20
N CYS A 107 8.65 1.12 -2.32
CA CYS A 107 7.66 1.55 -3.29
C CYS A 107 7.29 3.03 -3.09
N ILE A 108 6.93 3.43 -1.87
CA ILE A 108 6.52 4.82 -1.60
C ILE A 108 7.68 5.80 -1.77
N ALA A 109 8.90 5.44 -1.40
CA ALA A 109 10.08 6.27 -1.60
C ALA A 109 10.32 6.54 -3.11
N TRP A 110 10.20 5.51 -3.94
CA TRP A 110 10.27 5.65 -5.39
C TRP A 110 9.14 6.52 -5.95
N LEU A 111 7.89 6.31 -5.49
CA LEU A 111 6.72 7.10 -5.92
C LEU A 111 6.85 8.57 -5.52
N ILE A 112 7.28 8.90 -4.30
CA ILE A 112 7.52 10.27 -3.84
C ILE A 112 8.54 10.96 -4.76
N ARG A 113 9.63 10.25 -5.11
CA ARG A 113 10.63 10.77 -6.04
C ARG A 113 10.03 11.06 -7.43
N GLN A 114 9.16 10.16 -7.94
CA GLN A 114 8.51 10.35 -9.25
C GLN A 114 7.49 11.49 -9.22
N MET A 115 6.66 11.57 -8.18
CA MET A 115 5.68 12.65 -8.00
C MET A 115 6.39 14.01 -7.92
N ARG A 116 7.47 14.11 -7.13
CA ARG A 116 8.28 15.33 -7.01
C ARG A 116 8.85 15.77 -8.37
N ARG A 117 9.37 14.82 -9.14
CA ARG A 117 10.01 15.11 -10.45
C ARG A 117 9.01 15.47 -11.54
N ARG A 118 7.84 14.82 -11.58
CA ARG A 118 6.90 14.94 -12.69
C ARG A 118 5.82 15.99 -12.47
N ILE A 119 5.35 16.15 -11.23
CA ILE A 119 4.22 17.03 -10.92
C ILE A 119 4.52 18.04 -9.79
N GLY A 120 5.73 18.02 -9.23
CA GLY A 120 6.14 18.93 -8.17
C GLY A 120 5.45 18.73 -6.82
N GLY A 121 4.60 17.71 -6.66
CA GLY A 121 3.82 17.49 -5.46
C GLY A 121 2.91 16.25 -5.59
N TYR A 122 1.88 16.16 -4.74
CA TYR A 122 0.90 15.07 -4.80
C TYR A 122 -0.51 15.59 -5.15
N THR A 123 -1.37 14.68 -5.60
CA THR A 123 -2.81 14.87 -5.74
C THR A 123 -3.56 13.75 -5.04
N GLY A 124 -4.87 13.89 -4.79
CA GLY A 124 -5.67 12.83 -4.18
C GLY A 124 -5.59 11.51 -4.97
N ASP A 125 -5.63 11.59 -6.29
CA ASP A 125 -5.51 10.41 -7.17
C ASP A 125 -4.15 9.73 -7.03
N CYS A 126 -3.07 10.51 -6.81
CA CYS A 126 -1.73 9.97 -6.55
C CYS A 126 -1.66 9.24 -5.21
N CYS A 127 -2.35 9.72 -4.17
CA CYS A 127 -2.41 9.04 -2.88
C CYS A 127 -3.13 7.69 -2.98
N GLY A 128 -4.25 7.63 -3.73
CA GLY A 128 -4.95 6.37 -4.00
C GLY A 128 -4.08 5.38 -4.78
N ALA A 129 -3.41 5.83 -5.84
CA ALA A 129 -2.49 4.99 -6.60
C ALA A 129 -1.29 4.52 -5.75
N ALA A 130 -0.76 5.40 -4.89
CA ALA A 130 0.33 5.04 -3.98
C ALA A 130 -0.07 3.94 -3.00
N PHE A 131 -1.28 4.00 -2.42
CA PHE A 131 -1.81 2.95 -1.57
C PHE A 131 -1.87 1.61 -2.32
N LEU A 132 -2.52 1.56 -3.49
CA LEU A 132 -2.66 0.34 -4.28
C LEU A 132 -1.30 -0.27 -4.66
N LEU A 133 -0.33 0.54 -5.06
CA LEU A 133 1.00 0.06 -5.42
C LEU A 133 1.79 -0.44 -4.20
N CYS A 134 1.66 0.22 -3.04
CA CYS A 134 2.25 -0.25 -1.79
C CYS A 134 1.64 -1.60 -1.37
N GLU A 135 0.32 -1.74 -1.46
CA GLU A 135 -0.38 -2.98 -1.14
C GLU A 135 0.03 -4.13 -2.07
N GLY A 136 0.03 -3.89 -3.38
CA GLY A 136 0.51 -4.87 -4.36
C GLY A 136 1.96 -5.30 -4.09
N SER A 137 2.85 -4.34 -3.78
CA SER A 137 4.25 -4.63 -3.46
C SER A 137 4.40 -5.47 -2.18
N PHE A 138 3.56 -5.22 -1.17
CA PHE A 138 3.52 -6.00 0.06
C PHE A 138 3.15 -7.45 -0.21
N TYR A 139 2.06 -7.70 -0.96
CA TYR A 139 1.63 -9.08 -1.26
C TYR A 139 2.63 -9.82 -2.14
N VAL A 140 3.25 -9.16 -3.12
CA VAL A 140 4.32 -9.77 -3.92
C VAL A 140 5.48 -10.20 -3.02
N ALA A 141 5.95 -9.30 -2.15
CA ALA A 141 7.04 -9.61 -1.22
C ALA A 141 6.68 -10.74 -0.27
N LEU A 142 5.46 -10.73 0.26
CA LEU A 142 4.98 -11.79 1.17
C LEU A 142 4.93 -13.15 0.48
N VAL A 143 4.42 -13.23 -0.76
CA VAL A 143 4.39 -14.49 -1.52
C VAL A 143 5.80 -15.00 -1.80
N VAL A 144 6.74 -14.11 -2.15
CA VAL A 144 8.16 -14.49 -2.35
C VAL A 144 8.75 -15.05 -1.05
N LEU A 145 8.56 -14.36 0.07
CA LEU A 145 9.04 -14.83 1.38
C LEU A 145 8.38 -16.14 1.80
N TYR A 146 7.08 -16.28 1.56
CA TYR A 146 6.36 -17.51 1.83
C TYR A 146 6.94 -18.68 1.03
N ARG A 147 7.21 -18.49 -0.26
CA ARG A 147 7.83 -19.54 -1.09
C ARG A 147 9.24 -19.87 -0.65
N TYR A 148 10.01 -18.88 -0.23
CA TYR A 148 11.40 -19.07 0.20
C TYR A 148 11.51 -19.77 1.56
N TYR A 149 10.75 -19.33 2.55
CA TYR A 149 10.80 -19.87 3.92
C TYR A 149 9.78 -20.98 4.17
N GLY A 150 8.61 -20.94 3.50
CA GLY A 150 7.54 -21.90 3.72
C GLY A 150 7.82 -23.28 3.11
N SER A 151 8.64 -23.36 2.06
CA SER A 151 9.10 -24.65 1.50
C SER A 151 10.08 -25.40 2.41
N GLY A 152 10.71 -24.71 3.38
CA GLY A 152 11.66 -25.31 4.32
C GLY A 152 11.11 -25.62 5.72
N THR A 153 10.04 -24.93 6.16
CA THR A 153 9.53 -25.02 7.54
C THR A 153 7.99 -25.10 7.65
N GLY A 154 7.28 -24.95 6.53
CA GLY A 154 5.82 -24.76 6.51
C GLY A 154 4.99 -26.01 6.84
N ALA A 155 5.59 -27.19 6.97
CA ALA A 155 4.88 -28.39 7.39
C ALA A 155 4.71 -28.50 8.93
N ALA A 156 5.48 -27.73 9.71
CA ALA A 156 5.55 -27.89 11.17
C ALA A 156 4.58 -26.99 11.97
N TYR A 157 3.98 -25.95 11.35
CA TYR A 157 3.15 -24.98 12.07
C TYR A 157 1.67 -24.93 11.65
N LEU A 158 1.25 -25.78 10.70
CA LEU A 158 -0.13 -25.86 10.21
C LEU A 158 -0.71 -27.29 10.31
N GLY A 159 -0.10 -28.16 11.15
CA GLY A 159 -0.65 -29.45 11.53
C GLY A 159 -1.50 -29.35 12.78
#